data_02113d91623f77a2493b4b987f64b3a9
#
_entry.id   02113d91623f77a2493b4b987f64b3a9
#
_cell.length_a   1.000
_cell.length_b   1.000
_cell.length_c   1.000
_cell.angle_alpha   90.00
_cell.angle_beta   90.00
_cell.angle_gamma   90.00
#
_symmetry.space_group_name_H-M   'P 1'
#
loop_
_entity.id
_entity.type
_entity.pdbx_description
1 polymer ?
#
loop_
_entity_poly.entity_id
_entity_poly.type
_entity_poly.pdbx_seq_one_letter_code
_entity_poly.pdbx_strand_id
1 'polypeptide(L)' 'MVRLKILEILANQQHTKYWLWKQMDMSYQNFNRIVNNETSSIRFDILDKMSQILDVPVGDLFEQVKDKK' A
#
# COMPACT_ATOMS: atom_id res chain seq x y z
N MET A 1 -0.07 2.61 -16.22
CA MET A 1 0.69 3.10 -15.06
C MET A 1 0.62 2.11 -13.92
N VAL A 2 1.59 2.14 -13.04
CA VAL A 2 1.64 1.25 -11.88
C VAL A 2 1.14 2.00 -10.66
N ARG A 3 0.36 1.33 -9.83
CA ARG A 3 -0.13 1.93 -8.59
C ARG A 3 -0.23 0.85 -7.52
N LEU A 4 -0.32 1.29 -6.27
CA LEU A 4 -0.51 0.38 -5.15
C LEU A 4 -2.00 0.09 -4.96
N LYS A 5 -2.33 -1.15 -4.61
CA LYS A 5 -3.71 -1.51 -4.32
C LYS A 5 -3.89 -1.88 -2.86
N ILE A 6 -3.24 -1.13 -1.98
CA ILE A 6 -3.26 -1.40 -0.54
C ILE A 6 -4.66 -1.34 0.03
N LEU A 7 -5.44 -0.32 -0.36
CA LEU A 7 -6.79 -0.15 0.17
C LEU A 7 -7.68 -1.32 -0.22
N GLU A 8 -7.50 -1.84 -1.43
CA GLU A 8 -8.26 -2.98 -1.92
C GLU A 8 -7.93 -4.23 -1.12
N ILE A 9 -6.63 -4.44 -0.85
CA ILE A 9 -6.20 -5.58 -0.06
C ILE A 9 -6.76 -5.51 1.35
N LEU A 10 -6.70 -4.32 1.97
CA LEU A 10 -7.26 -4.14 3.30
C LEU A 10 -8.76 -4.46 3.33
N ALA A 11 -9.48 -3.99 2.34
CA ALA A 11 -10.91 -4.26 2.27
C ALA A 11 -11.20 -5.75 2.15
N ASN A 12 -10.42 -6.44 1.31
CA ASN A 12 -10.58 -7.88 1.13
C ASN A 12 -10.26 -8.66 2.39
N GLN A 13 -9.34 -8.16 3.21
CA GLN A 13 -8.95 -8.80 4.46
C GLN A 13 -9.77 -8.30 5.65
N GLN A 14 -10.70 -7.38 5.40
CA GLN A 14 -11.56 -6.79 6.43
C GLN A 14 -10.76 -6.04 7.49
N HIS A 15 -9.69 -5.36 7.05
CA HIS A 15 -8.87 -4.51 7.90
C HIS A 15 -9.03 -3.06 7.48
N THR A 16 -8.79 -2.14 8.44
CA THR A 16 -8.88 -0.71 8.17
C THR A 16 -7.50 -0.14 7.85
N LYS A 17 -7.47 1.06 7.26
CA LYS A 17 -6.21 1.78 7.08
C LYS A 17 -5.52 1.99 8.41
N TYR A 18 -6.28 2.32 9.42
CA TYR A 18 -5.73 2.58 10.75
C TYR A 18 -5.04 1.35 11.31
N TRP A 19 -5.63 0.17 11.11
CA TRP A 19 -5.03 -1.09 11.54
C TRP A 19 -3.65 -1.28 10.93
N LEU A 20 -3.51 -1.00 9.65
CA LEU A 20 -2.22 -1.14 8.99
C LEU A 20 -1.26 -0.05 9.44
N TRP A 21 -1.73 1.20 9.48
CA TRP A 21 -0.89 2.32 9.86
C TRP A 21 -0.25 2.13 11.24
N LYS A 22 -1.00 1.62 12.17
CA LYS A 22 -0.48 1.43 13.53
C LYS A 22 0.71 0.49 13.58
N GLN A 23 0.84 -0.38 12.60
CA GLN A 23 1.95 -1.32 12.52
C GLN A 23 3.11 -0.79 11.67
N MET A 24 2.89 0.32 11.00
CA MET A 24 3.92 0.97 10.21
C MET A 24 4.58 2.05 11.08
N ASP A 25 5.87 2.16 10.97
CA ASP A 25 6.62 3.12 11.80
C ASP A 25 6.79 4.43 11.05
N MET A 26 5.69 5.12 10.81
CA MET A 26 5.70 6.35 10.02
C MET A 26 4.54 7.24 10.39
N SER A 27 4.60 8.50 10.00
CA SER A 27 3.52 9.43 10.24
C SER A 27 2.29 9.05 9.43
N TYR A 28 1.12 9.37 9.95
CA TYR A 28 -0.12 9.05 9.25
C TYR A 28 -0.20 9.79 7.91
N GLN A 29 0.32 11.01 7.88
CA GLN A 29 0.30 11.80 6.66
C GLN A 29 1.08 11.12 5.53
N ASN A 30 2.28 10.63 5.83
CA ASN A 30 3.08 9.91 4.85
C ASN A 30 2.43 8.61 4.44
N PHE A 31 1.91 7.87 5.42
CA PHE A 31 1.21 6.63 5.15
C PHE A 31 0.02 6.87 4.22
N ASN A 32 -0.76 7.90 4.51
CA ASN A 32 -1.96 8.19 3.73
C ASN A 32 -1.62 8.53 2.28
N ARG A 33 -0.52 9.26 2.08
CA ARG A 33 -0.09 9.59 0.72
C ARG A 33 0.28 8.34 -0.06
N ILE A 34 0.93 7.38 0.62
CA ILE A 34 1.33 6.14 -0.03
C ILE A 34 0.12 5.32 -0.45
N VAL A 35 -0.82 5.09 0.48
CA VAL A 35 -1.96 4.23 0.17
C VAL A 35 -2.94 4.88 -0.81
N ASN A 36 -2.91 6.20 -0.93
CA ASN A 36 -3.74 6.92 -1.90
C ASN A 36 -3.02 7.15 -3.22
N ASN A 37 -1.84 6.60 -3.38
CA ASN A 37 -1.06 6.71 -4.62
C ASN A 37 -0.71 8.15 -4.96
N GLU A 38 -0.40 8.96 -3.93
CA GLU A 38 -0.02 10.35 -4.11
C GLU A 38 1.50 10.53 -4.09
N THR A 39 2.23 9.44 -4.17
CA THR A 39 3.69 9.48 -4.21
C THR A 39 4.17 8.78 -5.47
N SER A 40 5.30 9.22 -6.02
CA SER A 40 5.87 8.63 -7.21
C SER A 40 6.95 7.60 -6.89
N SER A 41 7.30 7.45 -5.63
CA SER A 41 8.31 6.48 -5.22
C SER A 41 7.98 5.97 -3.83
N ILE A 42 8.51 4.78 -3.51
CA ILE A 42 8.30 4.18 -2.21
C ILE A 42 9.55 3.38 -1.88
N ARG A 43 9.94 3.39 -0.61
CA ARG A 43 11.14 2.69 -0.18
C ARG A 43 10.90 1.19 -0.13
N PHE A 44 11.94 0.43 -0.42
CA PHE A 44 11.84 -1.03 -0.40
C PHE A 44 11.52 -1.57 1.00
N ASP A 45 12.06 -0.95 2.04
CA ASP A 45 11.78 -1.41 3.40
C ASP A 45 10.31 -1.21 3.77
N ILE A 46 9.68 -0.16 3.26
CA ILE A 46 8.25 0.05 3.48
C ILE A 46 7.43 -1.01 2.75
N LEU A 47 7.80 -1.31 1.52
CA LEU A 47 7.12 -2.36 0.75
C LEU A 47 7.25 -3.71 1.44
N ASP A 48 8.46 -4.03 1.90
CA ASP A 48 8.70 -5.30 2.59
C ASP A 48 7.84 -5.41 3.83
N LYS A 49 7.79 -4.35 4.62
CA LYS A 49 7.00 -4.37 5.85
C LYS A 49 5.51 -4.54 5.57
N MET A 50 5.00 -3.83 4.57
CA MET A 50 3.59 -3.97 4.19
C MET A 50 3.27 -5.37 3.73
N SER A 51 4.14 -5.97 2.92
CA SER A 51 3.89 -7.32 2.44
C SER A 51 3.86 -8.32 3.58
N GLN A 52 4.72 -8.13 4.58
CA GLN A 52 4.74 -9.03 5.73
C GLN A 52 3.50 -8.87 6.59
N ILE A 53 3.09 -7.63 6.84
CA ILE A 53 1.92 -7.38 7.67
C ILE A 53 0.66 -7.89 6.99
N LEU A 54 0.53 -7.66 5.69
CA LEU A 54 -0.64 -8.07 4.93
C LEU A 54 -0.58 -9.53 4.49
N ASP A 55 0.58 -10.16 4.68
CA ASP A 55 0.79 -11.57 4.34
C ASP A 55 0.52 -11.84 2.87
N VAL A 56 1.05 -10.99 2.01
CA VAL A 56 0.96 -11.16 0.55
C VAL A 56 2.34 -10.90 -0.04
N PRO A 57 2.65 -11.49 -1.20
CA PRO A 57 3.90 -11.19 -1.88
C PRO A 57 3.98 -9.71 -2.25
N VAL A 58 5.20 -9.17 -2.30
CA VAL A 58 5.39 -7.76 -2.63
C VAL A 58 4.73 -7.41 -3.97
N GLY A 59 4.83 -8.30 -4.95
CA GLY A 59 4.23 -8.06 -6.25
C GLY A 59 2.72 -7.87 -6.20
N ASP A 60 2.06 -8.47 -5.21
CA ASP A 60 0.62 -8.35 -5.08
C ASP A 60 0.19 -7.01 -4.49
N LEU A 61 1.14 -6.20 -4.02
CA LEU A 61 0.82 -4.85 -3.54
C LEU A 61 0.54 -3.88 -4.69
N PHE A 62 0.92 -4.25 -5.89
CA PHE A 62 0.84 -3.39 -7.06
C PHE A 62 -0.20 -3.86 -8.04
N GLU A 63 -0.68 -2.93 -8.85
CA GLU A 63 -1.48 -3.27 -10.02
C GLU A 63 -1.08 -2.35 -11.14
N GLN A 64 -1.24 -2.82 -12.35
CA GLN A 64 -0.99 -2.01 -13.51
C GLN A 64 -2.31 -1.58 -14.12
N VAL A 65 -2.47 -0.28 -14.28
CA VAL A 65 -3.70 0.28 -14.84
C VAL A 65 -3.41 0.77 -16.23
N LYS A 66 -4.20 0.33 -17.18
CA LYS A 66 -4.05 0.80 -18.55
C LYS A 66 -4.45 2.26 -18.65
N ASP A 67 -3.63 3.05 -19.30
CA ASP A 67 -3.98 4.42 -19.58
C ASP A 67 -5.01 4.45 -20.69
N LYS A 68 -6.01 5.28 -20.49
CA LYS A 68 -7.00 5.48 -21.54
C LYS A 68 -6.54 6.60 -22.46
N LYS A 69 -6.78 6.40 -23.70
CA LYS A 69 -6.49 7.42 -24.70
C LYS A 69 -7.72 8.07 -25.20
#